data_017f4cba391565254239a29cbfd561bb
#
_entry.id   017f4cba391565254239a29cbfd561bb
#
_cell.length_a   1.000
_cell.length_b   1.000
_cell.length_c   1.000
_cell.angle_alpha   90.00
_cell.angle_beta   90.00
_cell.angle_gamma   90.00
#
_symmetry.space_group_name_H-M   'P 1'
#
loop_
_entity.id
_entity.type
_entity.pdbx_description
1 polymer ?
#
loop_
_entity_poly.entity_id
_entity_poly.type
_entity_poly.pdbx_seq_one_letter_code
_entity_poly.pdbx_strand_id
1 'polypeptide(L)'
;ADMGKWCAQHKKLVSGGLSQANIQNMKLNPGDVMFETGQKNGRYKGIYHVEMITGYIFYGFDGNGKAELGIQWATGDEKYYPMGQMVGRP
;
A
#
# COMPACT_ATOMS: atom_id res chain seq x y z
N ALA A 1 4.17 11.09 8.51
CA ALA A 1 2.85 11.37 9.10
C ALA A 1 2.16 12.54 8.40
N ASP A 2 2.91 13.59 8.10
CA ASP A 2 2.35 14.78 7.45
C ASP A 2 1.83 14.48 6.05
N MET A 3 2.52 13.64 5.30
CA MET A 3 2.06 13.22 3.97
C MET A 3 0.75 12.43 4.07
N GLY A 4 0.64 11.54 5.06
CA GLY A 4 -0.58 10.77 5.26
C GLY A 4 -1.77 11.65 5.60
N LYS A 5 -1.56 12.62 6.47
CA LYS A 5 -2.59 13.60 6.82
C LYS A 5 -2.98 14.45 5.61
N TRP A 6 -1.99 14.88 4.84
CA TRP A 6 -2.23 15.65 3.62
C TRP A 6 -3.09 14.86 2.63
N CYS A 7 -2.74 13.59 2.40
CA CYS A 7 -3.51 12.74 1.50
C CYS A 7 -4.97 12.59 1.96
N ALA A 8 -5.17 12.40 3.26
CA ALA A 8 -6.52 12.28 3.81
C ALA A 8 -7.32 13.56 3.63
N GLN A 9 -6.70 14.71 3.88
CA GLN A 9 -7.37 16.00 3.79
C GLN A 9 -7.67 16.40 2.35
N HIS A 10 -6.88 15.94 1.40
CA HIS A 10 -7.02 16.29 -0.02
C HIS A 10 -7.69 15.20 -0.84
N LYS A 11 -8.30 14.22 -0.18
CA LYS A 11 -9.00 13.09 -0.83
C LYS A 11 -8.09 12.33 -1.80
N LYS A 12 -6.85 12.11 -1.36
CA LYS A 12 -5.84 11.37 -2.13
C LYS A 12 -5.59 9.98 -1.57
N LEU A 13 -6.48 9.47 -0.72
CA LEU A 13 -6.38 8.10 -0.24
C LEU A 13 -6.98 7.14 -1.27
N VAL A 14 -6.31 6.01 -1.43
CA VAL A 14 -6.81 4.93 -2.28
C VAL A 14 -7.88 4.17 -1.49
N SER A 15 -9.08 4.10 -2.06
CA SER A 15 -10.19 3.39 -1.42
C SER A 15 -9.84 1.93 -1.19
N GLY A 16 -10.01 1.44 0.04
CA GLY A 16 -9.65 0.09 0.42
C GLY A 16 -8.20 -0.10 0.81
N GLY A 17 -7.33 0.87 0.56
CA GLY A 17 -5.93 0.82 0.95
C GLY A 17 -5.17 -0.39 0.40
N LEU A 18 -4.26 -0.92 1.19
CA LEU A 18 -3.48 -2.10 0.83
C LEU A 18 -4.30 -3.35 1.14
N SER A 19 -5.04 -3.81 0.15
CA SER A 19 -5.93 -4.95 0.27
C SER A 19 -5.64 -5.97 -0.83
N GLN A 20 -6.04 -7.22 -0.59
CA GLN A 20 -5.89 -8.26 -1.58
C GLN A 20 -6.63 -7.91 -2.88
N ALA A 21 -7.83 -7.33 -2.76
CA ALA A 21 -8.60 -6.93 -3.93
C ALA A 21 -7.87 -5.85 -4.74
N ASN A 22 -7.33 -4.84 -4.07
CA ASN A 22 -6.60 -3.77 -4.77
C ASN A 22 -5.32 -4.28 -5.42
N ILE A 23 -4.65 -5.24 -4.81
CA ILE A 23 -3.46 -5.86 -5.39
C ILE A 23 -3.83 -6.68 -6.61
N GLN A 24 -4.78 -7.60 -6.48
CA GLN A 24 -5.13 -8.53 -7.55
C GLN A 24 -5.81 -7.84 -8.75
N ASN A 25 -6.50 -6.73 -8.50
CA ASN A 25 -7.13 -5.95 -9.56
C ASN A 25 -6.26 -4.79 -10.06
N MET A 26 -5.02 -4.74 -9.62
CA MET A 26 -4.02 -3.74 -10.03
C MET A 26 -4.53 -2.30 -9.86
N LYS A 27 -5.14 -2.03 -8.71
CA LYS A 27 -5.67 -0.69 -8.39
C LYS A 27 -4.64 0.22 -7.75
N LEU A 28 -3.47 -0.31 -7.41
CA LEU A 28 -2.38 0.47 -6.83
C LEU A 28 -1.39 0.83 -7.94
N ASN A 29 -0.90 2.06 -7.92
CA ASN A 29 -0.01 2.57 -8.96
C ASN A 29 1.41 2.76 -8.43
N PRO A 30 2.43 2.63 -9.29
CA PRO A 30 3.78 3.06 -8.90
C PRO A 30 3.74 4.51 -8.43
N GLY A 31 4.39 4.78 -7.31
CA GLY A 31 4.36 6.09 -6.67
C GLY A 31 3.34 6.21 -5.54
N ASP A 32 2.40 5.28 -5.44
CA ASP A 32 1.51 5.23 -4.27
C ASP A 32 2.34 4.92 -3.03
N VAL A 33 1.90 5.46 -1.89
CA VAL A 33 2.64 5.37 -0.63
C VAL A 33 1.77 4.69 0.41
N MET A 34 2.31 3.65 1.02
CA MET A 34 1.66 2.95 2.12
C MET A 34 2.11 3.56 3.44
N PHE A 35 1.16 3.76 4.34
CA PHE A 35 1.40 4.30 5.68
C PHE A 35 1.01 3.25 6.72
N GLU A 36 1.98 2.77 7.48
CA GLU A 36 1.69 1.88 8.59
C GLU A 36 1.25 2.69 9.79
N THR A 37 0.07 2.38 10.32
CA THR A 37 -0.61 3.15 11.35
C THR A 37 -0.77 2.34 12.63
N GLY A 38 -1.19 3.00 13.71
CA GLY A 38 -1.61 2.32 14.92
C GLY A 38 -0.64 2.40 16.09
N GLN A 39 0.45 3.15 15.99
CA GLN A 39 1.33 3.36 17.12
C GLN A 39 0.92 4.58 17.95
N LYS A 40 1.16 4.51 19.25
CA LYS A 40 0.95 5.65 20.14
C LYS A 40 2.19 6.54 20.13
N ASN A 41 2.31 7.35 19.09
CA ASN A 41 3.50 8.20 18.90
C ASN A 41 3.17 9.68 18.73
N GLY A 42 1.90 10.07 18.95
CA GLY A 42 1.47 11.46 18.79
C GLY A 42 1.32 11.93 17.35
N ARG A 43 1.57 11.07 16.39
CA ARG A 43 1.46 11.42 14.97
C ARG A 43 0.06 11.10 14.45
N TYR A 44 -0.26 11.67 13.29
CA TYR A 44 -1.53 11.45 12.62
C TYR A 44 -1.76 9.94 12.43
N LYS A 45 -2.86 9.43 12.97
CA LYS A 45 -3.26 8.00 12.96
C LYS A 45 -2.16 7.06 13.45
N GLY A 46 -1.18 7.57 14.20
CA GLY A 46 -0.09 6.74 14.70
C GLY A 46 0.80 6.19 13.61
N ILE A 47 1.02 6.95 12.53
CA ILE A 47 1.90 6.52 11.43
C ILE A 47 3.32 6.39 11.95
N TYR A 48 3.93 5.22 11.71
CA TYR A 48 5.29 4.96 12.17
C TYR A 48 6.21 4.47 11.05
N HIS A 49 5.68 4.11 9.89
CA HIS A 49 6.48 3.66 8.75
C HIS A 49 5.77 4.03 7.46
N VAL A 50 6.55 4.40 6.46
CA VAL A 50 6.07 4.83 5.15
C VAL A 50 6.89 4.12 4.10
N GLU A 51 6.22 3.57 3.08
CA GLU A 51 6.92 2.88 2.03
C GLU A 51 6.24 3.10 0.69
N MET A 52 7.04 3.34 -0.35
CA MET A 52 6.52 3.60 -1.68
C MET A 52 6.38 2.31 -2.48
N ILE A 53 5.23 2.17 -3.14
CA ILE A 53 4.99 1.11 -4.11
C ILE A 53 5.67 1.47 -5.42
N THR A 54 6.44 0.53 -5.98
CA THR A 54 7.12 0.74 -7.25
C THR A 54 6.55 -0.12 -8.37
N GLY A 55 5.76 -1.13 -8.05
CA GLY A 55 5.16 -2.00 -9.06
C GLY A 55 4.57 -3.25 -8.45
N TYR A 56 4.39 -4.25 -9.29
CA TYR A 56 3.86 -5.55 -8.90
C TYR A 56 4.90 -6.64 -9.15
N ILE A 57 4.76 -7.72 -8.40
CA ILE A 57 5.55 -8.93 -8.61
C ILE A 57 4.59 -10.03 -9.06
N PHE A 58 4.94 -10.69 -10.16
CA PHE A 58 4.15 -11.80 -10.66
C PHE A 58 4.69 -13.11 -10.08
N TYR A 59 3.84 -13.84 -9.38
CA TYR A 59 4.21 -15.11 -8.75
C TYR A 59 3.70 -16.33 -9.51
N GLY A 60 3.07 -16.14 -10.65
CA GLY A 60 2.50 -17.24 -11.43
C GLY A 60 0.98 -17.16 -11.45
N PHE A 61 0.36 -18.26 -11.91
CA PHE A 61 -1.09 -18.36 -11.98
C PHE A 61 -1.61 -19.30 -10.91
N ASP A 62 -2.78 -18.99 -10.37
CA ASP A 62 -3.46 -19.89 -9.44
C ASP A 62 -4.18 -21.02 -10.19
N GLY A 63 -4.87 -21.88 -9.44
CA GLY A 63 -5.59 -23.02 -10.02
C GLY A 63 -6.73 -22.63 -10.95
N ASN A 64 -7.16 -21.37 -10.94
CA ASN A 64 -8.24 -20.84 -11.79
C ASN A 64 -7.70 -20.01 -12.96
N GLY A 65 -6.40 -19.99 -13.16
CA GLY A 65 -5.77 -19.23 -14.23
C GLY A 65 -5.64 -17.75 -13.96
N LYS A 66 -5.83 -17.31 -12.73
CA LYS A 66 -5.65 -15.92 -12.34
C LYS A 66 -4.20 -15.66 -11.96
N ALA A 67 -3.67 -14.51 -12.35
CA ALA A 67 -2.33 -14.10 -11.94
C ALA A 67 -2.27 -13.85 -10.44
N GLU A 68 -1.27 -14.42 -9.78
CA GLU A 68 -0.99 -14.14 -8.38
C GLU A 68 0.02 -13.00 -8.31
N LEU A 69 -0.40 -11.88 -7.76
CA LEU A 69 0.38 -10.66 -7.71
C LEU A 69 0.77 -10.31 -6.29
N GLY A 70 1.98 -9.77 -6.14
CA GLY A 70 2.45 -9.14 -4.92
C GLY A 70 2.87 -7.70 -5.21
N ILE A 71 3.35 -7.01 -4.19
CA ILE A 71 3.76 -5.62 -4.31
C ILE A 71 5.28 -5.53 -4.31
N GLN A 72 5.81 -4.72 -5.24
CA GLN A 72 7.21 -4.35 -5.22
C GLN A 72 7.35 -3.00 -4.52
N TRP A 73 8.24 -2.94 -3.55
CA TRP A 73 8.47 -1.75 -2.74
C TRP A 73 9.79 -1.06 -3.16
N ALA A 74 9.87 0.23 -2.92
CA ALA A 74 11.09 0.99 -3.23
C ALA A 74 12.31 0.46 -2.48
N THR A 75 12.12 -0.14 -1.31
CA THR A 75 13.20 -0.75 -0.55
C THR A 75 13.70 -2.06 -1.15
N GLY A 76 12.95 -2.63 -2.08
CA GLY A 76 13.30 -3.88 -2.74
C GLY A 76 13.01 -5.13 -1.93
N ASP A 77 12.43 -5.00 -0.74
CA ASP A 77 12.10 -6.13 0.11
C ASP A 77 10.58 -6.33 0.13
N GLU A 78 10.13 -7.32 -0.57
CA GLU A 78 8.74 -7.44 -0.94
C GLU A 78 8.05 -8.69 -0.50
N LYS A 79 8.64 -9.49 0.32
CA LYS A 79 8.04 -10.74 0.75
C LYS A 79 6.92 -10.56 1.75
N TYR A 80 6.91 -9.43 2.45
CA TYR A 80 5.91 -9.15 3.45
C TYR A 80 5.36 -7.76 3.26
N TYR A 81 4.06 -7.62 3.34
CA TYR A 81 3.40 -6.32 3.35
C TYR A 81 2.16 -6.40 4.24
N PRO A 82 1.94 -5.36 5.07
CA PRO A 82 0.85 -5.39 6.04
C PRO A 82 -0.47 -5.05 5.38
N MET A 83 -1.34 -6.03 5.24
CA MET A 83 -2.68 -5.81 4.70
C MET A 83 -3.49 -4.86 5.58
N GLY A 84 -4.38 -4.12 4.94
CA GLY A 84 -5.28 -3.20 5.64
C GLY A 84 -4.69 -1.83 5.91
N GLN A 85 -3.46 -1.58 5.49
CA GLN A 85 -2.85 -0.29 5.75
C GLN A 85 -3.33 0.78 4.78
N MET A 86 -3.23 2.03 5.21
CA MET A 86 -3.63 3.19 4.43
C MET A 86 -2.68 3.41 3.26
N VAL A 87 -3.21 3.76 2.09
CA VAL A 87 -2.41 4.08 0.91
C VAL A 87 -2.84 5.43 0.38
N GLY A 88 -1.86 6.31 0.12
CA GLY A 88 -2.08 7.63 -0.45
C GLY A 88 -1.50 7.73 -1.85
N ARG A 89 -2.10 8.61 -2.62
CA ARG A 89 -1.66 8.91 -3.99
C ARG A 89 -1.38 10.40 -4.10
N PRO A 90 -0.24 10.85 -3.57
CA PRO A 90 0.08 12.28 -3.54
C PRO A 90 0.30 12.90 -4.91
#